data_06801e775cfdb28255712060d9548457
#
_entry.id   06801e775cfdb28255712060d9548457
#
_cell.length_a   1.000
_cell.length_b   1.000
_cell.length_c   1.000
_cell.angle_alpha   90.00
_cell.angle_beta   90.00
_cell.angle_gamma   90.00
#
_symmetry.space_group_name_H-M   'P 1'
#
loop_
_entity.id
_entity.type
_entity.pdbx_description
1 polymer ?
#
loop_
_entity_poly.entity_id
_entity_poly.type
_entity_poly.pdbx_seq_one_letter_code
_entity_poly.pdbx_strand_id
1 'polypeptide(L)'
;HHSQFCPPELRNSDEYRRFWHKLNQGEYISGQFERINKLGRTVWLRATYNPVFNEAGELYKVVKFATDVTAQVEKNHLEREAAQQAYQTALQTSESTRLGATVIENSVQTINELAGELHGISGDISNLSESSDRIGAIVESIRRIADQTNLLALNAAVEAARAGQHGRSFAVVANEVRTLAANINRATTEIENMVQ
;
A
#
# COMPACT_ATOMS: atom_id res chain seq x y z
N HIS A 1 -66.09 6.08 0.40
CA HIS A 1 -65.69 5.75 1.77
C HIS A 1 -64.22 6.18 1.96
N HIS A 2 -63.87 6.72 3.16
CA HIS A 2 -62.53 7.24 3.43
C HIS A 2 -61.44 6.16 3.25
N SER A 3 -61.74 4.89 3.57
CA SER A 3 -60.83 3.76 3.43
C SER A 3 -60.23 3.57 2.01
N GLN A 4 -60.96 4.04 0.96
CA GLN A 4 -60.47 3.92 -0.43
C GLN A 4 -59.17 4.70 -0.70
N PHE A 5 -58.87 5.71 0.12
CA PHE A 5 -57.68 6.53 0.02
C PHE A 5 -56.54 6.01 0.92
N CYS A 6 -56.76 4.93 1.67
CA CYS A 6 -55.77 4.35 2.57
C CYS A 6 -55.02 3.18 1.91
N PRO A 7 -53.73 2.97 2.23
CA PRO A 7 -53.04 1.74 1.87
C PRO A 7 -53.79 0.50 2.33
N PRO A 8 -53.74 -0.63 1.60
CA PRO A 8 -54.47 -1.86 1.94
C PRO A 8 -54.18 -2.33 3.37
N GLU A 9 -52.96 -2.25 3.84
CA GLU A 9 -52.52 -2.67 5.17
C GLU A 9 -53.20 -1.84 6.27
N LEU A 10 -53.36 -0.54 6.02
CA LEU A 10 -53.99 0.39 6.98
C LEU A 10 -55.48 0.18 7.10
N ARG A 11 -56.20 -0.18 6.00
CA ARG A 11 -57.67 -0.23 5.96
C ARG A 11 -58.32 -1.08 7.04
N ASN A 12 -57.66 -2.19 7.37
CA ASN A 12 -58.15 -3.20 8.33
C ASN A 12 -57.37 -3.19 9.65
N SER A 13 -56.44 -2.25 9.83
CA SER A 13 -55.57 -2.18 11.01
C SER A 13 -56.30 -1.65 12.25
N ASP A 14 -55.77 -1.97 13.41
CA ASP A 14 -56.19 -1.38 14.69
C ASP A 14 -55.98 0.12 14.74
N GLU A 15 -54.93 0.61 14.01
CA GLU A 15 -54.65 2.03 13.89
C GLU A 15 -55.80 2.77 13.22
N TYR A 16 -56.38 2.23 12.13
CA TYR A 16 -57.51 2.81 11.44
C TYR A 16 -58.77 2.77 12.26
N ARG A 17 -59.00 1.70 13.06
CA ARG A 17 -60.10 1.62 14.02
C ARG A 17 -59.98 2.67 15.12
N ARG A 18 -58.80 2.82 15.71
CA ARG A 18 -58.51 3.84 16.72
C ARG A 18 -58.65 5.26 16.18
N PHE A 19 -58.23 5.49 14.94
CA PHE A 19 -58.40 6.78 14.28
C PHE A 19 -59.86 7.22 14.24
N TRP A 20 -60.80 6.34 13.83
CA TRP A 20 -62.24 6.65 13.81
C TRP A 20 -62.84 6.71 15.20
N HIS A 21 -62.39 5.90 16.12
CA HIS A 21 -62.85 5.94 17.53
C HIS A 21 -62.57 7.31 18.15
N LYS A 22 -61.37 7.87 18.00
CA LYS A 22 -61.00 9.20 18.47
C LYS A 22 -61.87 10.29 17.87
N LEU A 23 -62.07 10.26 16.55
CA LEU A 23 -62.98 11.23 15.90
C LEU A 23 -64.41 11.16 16.41
N ASN A 24 -64.92 9.97 16.71
CA ASN A 24 -66.23 9.78 17.31
C ASN A 24 -66.35 10.31 18.75
N GLN A 25 -65.21 10.36 19.47
CA GLN A 25 -65.12 10.95 20.80
C GLN A 25 -64.96 12.48 20.78
N GLY A 26 -64.90 13.10 19.61
CA GLY A 26 -64.72 14.54 19.46
C GLY A 26 -63.27 14.99 19.42
N GLU A 27 -62.33 14.05 19.43
CA GLU A 27 -60.93 14.40 19.32
C GLU A 27 -60.57 14.74 17.86
N TYR A 28 -59.98 15.92 17.61
CA TYR A 28 -59.38 16.20 16.30
C TYR A 28 -58.05 15.43 16.14
N ILE A 29 -57.70 15.08 14.91
CA ILE A 29 -56.45 14.36 14.62
C ILE A 29 -55.66 15.17 13.60
N SER A 30 -54.40 15.49 13.93
CA SER A 30 -53.48 16.18 13.05
C SER A 30 -52.20 15.38 12.88
N GLY A 31 -51.65 15.35 11.66
CA GLY A 31 -50.42 14.62 11.38
C GLY A 31 -50.11 14.51 9.90
N GLN A 32 -49.12 13.67 9.61
CA GLN A 32 -48.82 13.24 8.26
C GLN A 32 -49.41 11.85 8.03
N PHE A 33 -50.04 11.70 6.90
CA PHE A 33 -50.80 10.49 6.56
C PHE A 33 -50.41 10.02 5.18
N GLU A 34 -50.04 8.76 5.09
CA GLU A 34 -49.86 8.09 3.80
C GLU A 34 -51.24 7.80 3.22
N ARG A 35 -51.46 8.17 1.97
CA ARG A 35 -52.69 7.94 1.22
C ARG A 35 -52.36 7.44 -0.18
N ILE A 36 -53.39 6.90 -0.84
CA ILE A 36 -53.28 6.42 -2.23
C ILE A 36 -54.17 7.28 -3.10
N ASN A 37 -53.62 7.78 -4.20
CA ASN A 37 -54.41 8.52 -5.20
C ASN A 37 -55.14 7.54 -6.13
N LYS A 38 -55.95 8.09 -7.05
CA LYS A 38 -56.74 7.31 -8.03
C LYS A 38 -55.92 6.43 -8.98
N LEU A 39 -54.58 6.69 -9.10
CA LEU A 39 -53.68 5.92 -9.93
C LEU A 39 -52.90 4.86 -9.11
N GLY A 40 -53.24 4.65 -7.85
CA GLY A 40 -52.58 3.70 -6.97
C GLY A 40 -51.21 4.19 -6.42
N ARG A 41 -50.86 5.46 -6.62
CA ARG A 41 -49.56 6.01 -6.15
C ARG A 41 -49.71 6.55 -4.74
N THR A 42 -48.70 6.38 -3.93
CA THR A 42 -48.58 6.96 -2.60
C THR A 42 -48.55 8.48 -2.67
N VAL A 43 -49.33 9.11 -1.78
CA VAL A 43 -49.37 10.56 -1.58
C VAL A 43 -49.28 10.83 -0.08
N TRP A 44 -48.35 11.67 0.32
CA TRP A 44 -48.21 12.10 1.70
C TRP A 44 -49.00 13.39 1.94
N LEU A 45 -49.98 13.32 2.84
CA LEU A 45 -50.79 14.46 3.20
C LEU A 45 -50.48 14.91 4.63
N ARG A 46 -50.12 16.17 4.81
CA ARG A 46 -50.24 16.81 6.11
C ARG A 46 -51.68 17.27 6.28
N ALA A 47 -52.37 16.69 7.24
CA ALA A 47 -53.80 16.92 7.36
C ALA A 47 -54.27 17.05 8.82
N THR A 48 -55.40 17.79 8.99
CA THR A 48 -56.16 17.84 10.23
C THR A 48 -57.57 17.37 9.93
N TYR A 49 -58.05 16.45 10.73
CA TYR A 49 -59.40 15.91 10.68
C TYR A 49 -60.18 16.46 11.88
N ASN A 50 -61.24 17.18 11.64
CA ASN A 50 -62.02 17.87 12.65
C ASN A 50 -63.44 17.29 12.68
N PRO A 51 -63.87 16.61 13.75
CA PRO A 51 -65.22 16.09 13.88
C PRO A 51 -66.21 17.23 14.06
N VAL A 52 -67.35 17.10 13.47
CA VAL A 52 -68.53 18.06 13.61
C VAL A 52 -69.69 17.24 14.04
N PHE A 53 -70.39 17.67 15.10
CA PHE A 53 -71.52 17.00 15.72
C PHE A 53 -72.80 17.71 15.36
N ASN A 54 -73.90 16.96 15.34
CA ASN A 54 -75.25 17.50 15.21
C ASN A 54 -75.77 17.97 16.56
N GLU A 55 -76.98 18.51 16.58
CA GLU A 55 -77.63 18.99 17.81
C GLU A 55 -77.92 17.87 18.83
N ALA A 56 -77.98 16.63 18.38
CA ALA A 56 -78.15 15.44 19.23
C ALA A 56 -76.83 14.93 19.83
N GLY A 57 -75.67 15.56 19.52
CA GLY A 57 -74.38 15.14 19.98
C GLY A 57 -73.76 13.95 19.22
N GLU A 58 -74.31 13.60 18.05
CA GLU A 58 -73.84 12.53 17.22
C GLU A 58 -72.87 13.06 16.14
N LEU A 59 -71.76 12.30 15.81
CA LEU A 59 -70.83 12.66 14.77
C LEU A 59 -71.52 12.75 13.42
N TYR A 60 -71.74 13.98 12.95
CA TYR A 60 -72.44 14.28 11.71
C TYR A 60 -71.55 14.22 10.49
N LYS A 61 -70.30 14.79 10.61
CA LYS A 61 -69.33 14.82 9.54
C LYS A 61 -67.93 15.05 10.10
N VAL A 62 -66.91 14.74 9.30
CA VAL A 62 -65.50 15.09 9.57
C VAL A 62 -65.02 16.04 8.48
N VAL A 63 -64.56 17.23 8.87
CA VAL A 63 -63.96 18.20 7.97
C VAL A 63 -62.46 18.00 7.96
N LYS A 64 -61.91 17.79 6.78
CA LYS A 64 -60.49 17.59 6.59
C LYS A 64 -59.87 18.79 5.87
N PHE A 65 -58.80 19.33 6.43
CA PHE A 65 -57.88 20.23 5.74
C PHE A 65 -56.59 19.45 5.49
N ALA A 66 -56.09 19.49 4.24
CA ALA A 66 -54.92 18.71 3.87
C ALA A 66 -54.06 19.46 2.85
N THR A 67 -52.77 19.33 3.03
CA THR A 67 -51.72 19.78 2.08
C THR A 67 -50.95 18.58 1.59
N ASP A 68 -50.71 18.49 0.30
CA ASP A 68 -49.82 17.50 -0.28
C ASP A 68 -48.38 17.86 0.06
N VAL A 69 -47.69 16.96 0.74
CA VAL A 69 -46.31 17.11 1.15
C VAL A 69 -45.44 15.98 0.58
N THR A 70 -45.91 15.28 -0.43
CA THR A 70 -45.22 14.13 -1.04
C THR A 70 -43.80 14.50 -1.48
N ALA A 71 -43.67 15.57 -2.26
CA ALA A 71 -42.35 16.02 -2.75
C ALA A 71 -41.40 16.38 -1.61
N GLN A 72 -41.92 16.95 -0.49
CA GLN A 72 -41.11 17.28 0.67
C GLN A 72 -40.65 16.02 1.42
N VAL A 73 -41.51 15.00 1.55
CA VAL A 73 -41.18 13.73 2.20
C VAL A 73 -40.15 12.97 1.38
N GLU A 74 -40.36 12.89 0.06
CA GLU A 74 -39.41 12.26 -0.87
C GLU A 74 -38.03 12.94 -0.84
N LYS A 75 -38.02 14.27 -0.89
CA LYS A 75 -36.78 15.05 -0.78
C LYS A 75 -36.05 14.77 0.53
N ASN A 76 -36.74 14.80 1.66
CA ASN A 76 -36.17 14.54 2.97
C ASN A 76 -35.59 13.10 3.07
N HIS A 77 -36.25 12.12 2.41
CA HIS A 77 -35.77 10.73 2.35
C HIS A 77 -34.46 10.66 1.58
N LEU A 78 -34.41 11.22 0.38
CA LEU A 78 -33.19 11.26 -0.44
C LEU A 78 -32.04 11.99 0.26
N GLU A 79 -32.31 13.12 0.93
CA GLU A 79 -31.29 13.85 1.70
C GLU A 79 -30.74 13.01 2.86
N ARG A 80 -31.59 12.24 3.57
CA ARG A 80 -31.14 11.34 4.64
C ARG A 80 -30.29 10.20 4.11
N GLU A 81 -30.71 9.57 3.01
CA GLU A 81 -29.93 8.50 2.37
C GLU A 81 -28.57 9.01 1.90
N ALA A 82 -28.53 10.17 1.23
CA ALA A 82 -27.29 10.78 0.79
C ALA A 82 -26.36 11.13 1.97
N ALA A 83 -26.90 11.68 3.06
CA ALA A 83 -26.13 11.97 4.26
C ALA A 83 -25.57 10.71 4.92
N GLN A 84 -26.35 9.64 4.99
CA GLN A 84 -25.90 8.36 5.54
C GLN A 84 -24.81 7.73 4.70
N GLN A 85 -24.95 7.77 3.37
CA GLN A 85 -23.93 7.27 2.45
C GLN A 85 -22.63 8.09 2.54
N ALA A 86 -22.74 9.42 2.60
CA ALA A 86 -21.59 10.30 2.79
C ALA A 86 -20.84 10.01 4.10
N TYR A 87 -21.58 9.80 5.19
CA TYR A 87 -21.00 9.43 6.49
C TYR A 87 -20.24 8.11 6.42
N GLN A 88 -20.82 7.08 5.82
CA GLN A 88 -20.16 5.79 5.67
C GLN A 88 -18.89 5.89 4.80
N THR A 89 -18.97 6.64 3.70
CA THR A 89 -17.80 6.88 2.84
C THR A 89 -16.69 7.62 3.60
N ALA A 90 -17.04 8.60 4.43
CA ALA A 90 -16.07 9.32 5.25
C ALA A 90 -15.37 8.40 6.27
N LEU A 91 -16.10 7.48 6.91
CA LEU A 91 -15.52 6.49 7.81
C LEU A 91 -14.54 5.55 7.08
N GLN A 92 -14.93 5.04 5.92
CA GLN A 92 -14.05 4.19 5.11
C GLN A 92 -12.79 4.92 4.65
N THR A 93 -12.94 6.18 4.22
CA THR A 93 -11.80 7.03 3.83
C THR A 93 -10.86 7.27 5.00
N SER A 94 -11.39 7.55 6.20
CA SER A 94 -10.61 7.74 7.41
C SER A 94 -9.78 6.49 7.76
N GLU A 95 -10.39 5.30 7.70
CA GLU A 95 -9.69 4.05 7.95
C GLU A 95 -8.63 3.74 6.90
N SER A 96 -8.94 3.96 5.61
CA SER A 96 -7.95 3.82 4.53
C SER A 96 -6.76 4.76 4.71
N THR A 97 -7.01 6.00 5.15
CA THR A 97 -5.96 6.99 5.42
C THR A 97 -5.08 6.54 6.59
N ARG A 98 -5.68 6.00 7.65
CA ARG A 98 -4.95 5.46 8.80
C ARG A 98 -4.03 4.29 8.40
N LEU A 99 -4.55 3.34 7.61
CA LEU A 99 -3.76 2.24 7.08
C LEU A 99 -2.64 2.73 6.16
N GLY A 100 -2.92 3.69 5.28
CA GLY A 100 -1.92 4.32 4.42
C GLY A 100 -0.79 4.98 5.21
N ALA A 101 -1.10 5.68 6.30
CA ALA A 101 -0.09 6.26 7.19
C ALA A 101 0.84 5.19 7.79
N THR A 102 0.29 4.06 8.25
CA THR A 102 1.10 2.95 8.78
C THR A 102 2.02 2.35 7.71
N VAL A 103 1.54 2.21 6.47
CA VAL A 103 2.38 1.72 5.35
C VAL A 103 3.52 2.68 5.06
N ILE A 104 3.27 4.00 5.10
CA ILE A 104 4.31 5.01 4.91
C ILE A 104 5.35 4.94 6.04
N GLU A 105 4.94 4.83 7.30
CA GLU A 105 5.86 4.69 8.43
C GLU A 105 6.76 3.47 8.28
N ASN A 106 6.20 2.31 7.95
CA ASN A 106 6.98 1.09 7.71
C ASN A 106 7.95 1.26 6.52
N SER A 107 7.52 1.94 5.45
CA SER A 107 8.36 2.23 4.29
C SER A 107 9.55 3.12 4.65
N VAL A 108 9.33 4.16 5.46
CA VAL A 108 10.40 5.04 5.96
C VAL A 108 11.39 4.26 6.81
N GLN A 109 10.91 3.36 7.68
CA GLN A 109 11.79 2.49 8.47
C GLN A 109 12.66 1.61 7.57
N THR A 110 12.07 0.93 6.58
CA THR A 110 12.79 0.07 5.63
C THR A 110 13.85 0.86 4.84
N ILE A 111 13.53 2.09 4.43
CA ILE A 111 14.48 2.97 3.73
C ILE A 111 15.67 3.32 4.64
N ASN A 112 15.43 3.59 5.92
CA ASN A 112 16.50 3.89 6.88
C ASN A 112 17.41 2.67 7.13
N GLU A 113 16.83 1.48 7.23
CA GLU A 113 17.57 0.21 7.36
C GLU A 113 18.45 -0.02 6.10
N LEU A 114 17.87 0.14 4.91
CA LEU A 114 18.60 0.03 3.64
C LEU A 114 19.73 1.04 3.52
N ALA A 115 19.52 2.29 3.97
CA ALA A 115 20.57 3.30 4.00
C ALA A 115 21.73 2.89 4.90
N GLY A 116 21.43 2.27 6.05
CA GLY A 116 22.45 1.69 6.95
C GLY A 116 23.26 0.56 6.29
N GLU A 117 22.60 -0.37 5.61
CA GLU A 117 23.26 -1.46 4.87
C GLU A 117 24.14 -0.94 3.74
N LEU A 118 23.66 0.04 2.97
CA LEU A 118 24.46 0.67 1.91
C LEU A 118 25.72 1.36 2.45
N HIS A 119 25.62 1.96 3.65
CA HIS A 119 26.80 2.54 4.30
C HIS A 119 27.82 1.46 4.70
N GLY A 120 27.35 0.30 5.20
CA GLY A 120 28.18 -0.87 5.47
C GLY A 120 28.88 -1.40 4.22
N ILE A 121 28.14 -1.60 3.13
CA ILE A 121 28.67 -2.05 1.83
C ILE A 121 29.73 -1.07 1.30
N SER A 122 29.50 0.24 1.44
CA SER A 122 30.51 1.25 1.04
C SER A 122 31.82 1.10 1.81
N GLY A 123 31.74 0.79 3.11
CA GLY A 123 32.91 0.47 3.94
C GLY A 123 33.66 -0.79 3.46
N ASP A 124 32.90 -1.86 3.15
CA ASP A 124 33.46 -3.11 2.66
C ASP A 124 34.16 -2.95 1.29
N ILE A 125 33.57 -2.14 0.39
CA ILE A 125 34.19 -1.80 -0.90
C ILE A 125 35.49 -1.03 -0.68
N SER A 126 35.53 -0.10 0.26
CA SER A 126 36.79 0.63 0.59
C SER A 126 37.87 -0.29 1.12
N ASN A 127 37.54 -1.22 2.02
CA ASN A 127 38.47 -2.23 2.55
C ASN A 127 38.98 -3.18 1.45
N LEU A 128 38.08 -3.56 0.51
CA LEU A 128 38.46 -4.39 -0.64
C LEU A 128 39.43 -3.66 -1.56
N SER A 129 39.20 -2.37 -1.81
CA SER A 129 40.09 -1.52 -2.60
C SER A 129 41.48 -1.44 -1.96
N GLU A 130 41.57 -1.20 -0.64
CA GLU A 130 42.84 -1.16 0.08
C GLU A 130 43.57 -2.53 0.01
N SER A 131 42.81 -3.63 0.12
CA SER A 131 43.36 -4.98 0.02
C SER A 131 43.91 -5.27 -1.38
N SER A 132 43.21 -4.81 -2.42
CA SER A 132 43.61 -4.90 -3.81
C SER A 132 44.93 -4.14 -4.07
N ASP A 133 45.04 -2.91 -3.56
CA ASP A 133 46.27 -2.11 -3.65
C ASP A 133 47.48 -2.80 -2.96
N ARG A 134 47.22 -3.40 -1.79
CA ARG A 134 48.27 -4.19 -1.07
C ARG A 134 48.73 -5.41 -1.88
N ILE A 135 47.78 -6.14 -2.49
CA ILE A 135 48.10 -7.29 -3.35
C ILE A 135 48.93 -6.81 -4.52
N GLY A 136 48.55 -5.71 -5.18
CA GLY A 136 49.32 -5.12 -6.28
C GLY A 136 50.77 -4.82 -5.89
N ALA A 137 51.02 -4.20 -4.72
CA ALA A 137 52.34 -3.90 -4.21
C ALA A 137 53.17 -5.17 -3.93
N ILE A 138 52.54 -6.23 -3.41
CA ILE A 138 53.18 -7.52 -3.18
C ILE A 138 53.59 -8.17 -4.52
N VAL A 139 52.66 -8.18 -5.50
CA VAL A 139 52.89 -8.76 -6.83
C VAL A 139 54.04 -8.05 -7.54
N GLU A 140 54.10 -6.72 -7.47
CA GLU A 140 55.24 -5.97 -8.01
C GLU A 140 56.57 -6.31 -7.33
N SER A 141 56.57 -6.52 -6.00
CA SER A 141 57.75 -6.95 -5.26
C SER A 141 58.20 -8.34 -5.69
N ILE A 142 57.27 -9.31 -5.88
CA ILE A 142 57.57 -10.66 -6.36
C ILE A 142 58.17 -10.62 -7.76
N ARG A 143 57.61 -9.78 -8.65
CA ARG A 143 58.12 -9.58 -10.00
C ARG A 143 59.58 -9.10 -10.00
N ARG A 144 59.91 -8.08 -9.18
CA ARG A 144 61.30 -7.60 -9.03
C ARG A 144 62.21 -8.69 -8.54
N ILE A 145 61.80 -9.54 -7.58
CA ILE A 145 62.63 -10.69 -7.10
C ILE A 145 62.80 -11.70 -8.22
N ALA A 146 61.80 -12.00 -9.01
CA ALA A 146 61.86 -12.90 -10.15
C ALA A 146 62.84 -12.38 -11.21
N ASP A 147 62.76 -11.06 -11.53
CA ASP A 147 63.75 -10.45 -12.46
C ASP A 147 65.19 -10.52 -11.97
N GLN A 148 65.40 -10.21 -10.68
CA GLN A 148 66.76 -10.37 -10.08
C GLN A 148 67.21 -11.81 -10.11
N THR A 149 66.30 -12.76 -9.81
CA THR A 149 66.61 -14.21 -9.85
C THR A 149 66.95 -14.66 -11.28
N ASN A 150 66.23 -14.17 -12.28
CA ASN A 150 66.48 -14.44 -13.68
C ASN A 150 67.88 -13.93 -14.11
N LEU A 151 68.31 -12.73 -13.67
CA LEU A 151 69.59 -12.15 -13.92
C LEU A 151 70.70 -12.93 -13.23
N LEU A 152 70.52 -13.35 -11.97
CA LEU A 152 71.42 -14.18 -11.23
C LEU A 152 71.67 -15.55 -11.91
N ALA A 153 70.55 -16.18 -12.32
CA ALA A 153 70.56 -17.45 -13.05
C ALA A 153 71.32 -17.34 -14.41
N LEU A 154 71.06 -16.23 -15.12
CA LEU A 154 71.79 -15.96 -16.37
C LEU A 154 73.29 -15.84 -16.15
N ASN A 155 73.72 -15.08 -15.14
CA ASN A 155 75.10 -14.94 -14.81
C ASN A 155 75.75 -16.28 -14.41
N ALA A 156 75.03 -17.09 -13.60
CA ALA A 156 75.43 -18.42 -13.24
C ALA A 156 75.56 -19.36 -14.43
N ALA A 157 74.66 -19.30 -15.39
CA ALA A 157 74.70 -20.07 -16.62
C ALA A 157 75.94 -19.71 -17.50
N VAL A 158 76.24 -18.41 -17.60
CA VAL A 158 77.39 -17.90 -18.33
C VAL A 158 78.71 -18.42 -17.71
N GLU A 159 78.79 -18.33 -16.37
CA GLU A 159 80.00 -18.78 -15.67
C GLU A 159 80.17 -20.31 -15.72
N ALA A 160 79.05 -21.06 -15.65
CA ALA A 160 79.06 -22.50 -15.85
C ALA A 160 79.49 -22.88 -17.26
N ALA A 161 79.09 -22.15 -18.29
CA ALA A 161 79.56 -22.35 -19.66
C ALA A 161 81.06 -22.07 -19.81
N ARG A 162 81.56 -21.06 -19.07
CA ARG A 162 82.95 -20.69 -19.05
C ARG A 162 83.87 -21.76 -18.40
N ALA A 163 83.35 -22.51 -17.41
CA ALA A 163 84.00 -23.61 -16.74
C ALA A 163 84.07 -24.91 -17.57
N GLY A 164 83.48 -24.92 -18.75
CA GLY A 164 83.55 -26.04 -19.68
C GLY A 164 82.91 -27.32 -19.11
N GLN A 165 83.65 -28.44 -19.17
CA GLN A 165 83.21 -29.74 -18.72
C GLN A 165 82.87 -29.78 -17.21
N HIS A 166 83.56 -28.98 -16.38
CA HIS A 166 83.36 -28.92 -14.92
C HIS A 166 82.08 -28.11 -14.52
N GLY A 167 81.57 -27.26 -15.43
CA GLY A 167 80.41 -26.46 -15.18
C GLY A 167 79.10 -27.10 -15.59
N ARG A 168 79.02 -28.24 -16.21
CA ARG A 168 77.91 -28.85 -16.87
C ARG A 168 76.64 -29.03 -15.95
N SER A 169 76.90 -29.53 -14.73
CA SER A 169 75.83 -29.70 -13.73
C SER A 169 75.27 -28.36 -13.23
N PHE A 170 76.12 -27.35 -13.08
CA PHE A 170 75.75 -26.00 -12.70
C PHE A 170 74.96 -25.29 -13.81
N ALA A 171 75.28 -25.51 -15.06
CA ALA A 171 74.53 -24.94 -16.19
C ALA A 171 73.09 -25.46 -16.24
N VAL A 172 72.86 -26.73 -15.89
CA VAL A 172 71.48 -27.30 -15.82
C VAL A 172 70.69 -26.62 -14.71
N VAL A 173 71.25 -26.48 -13.52
CA VAL A 173 70.59 -25.82 -12.38
C VAL A 173 70.29 -24.34 -12.71
N ALA A 174 71.23 -23.63 -13.28
CA ALA A 174 71.05 -22.22 -13.66
C ALA A 174 69.92 -22.05 -14.68
N ASN A 175 69.79 -22.92 -15.69
CA ASN A 175 68.75 -22.89 -16.65
C ASN A 175 67.34 -23.20 -16.00
N GLU A 176 67.29 -24.13 -15.05
CA GLU A 176 66.07 -24.46 -14.31
C GLU A 176 65.57 -23.28 -13.47
N VAL A 177 66.55 -22.63 -12.73
CA VAL A 177 66.20 -21.39 -11.97
C VAL A 177 65.70 -20.27 -12.88
N ARG A 178 66.32 -20.13 -14.08
CA ARG A 178 65.87 -19.15 -15.08
C ARG A 178 64.44 -19.44 -15.57
N THR A 179 64.11 -20.71 -15.81
CA THR A 179 62.79 -21.14 -16.22
C THR A 179 61.77 -20.88 -15.10
N LEU A 180 62.15 -21.14 -13.84
CA LEU A 180 61.32 -20.86 -12.67
C LEU A 180 61.02 -19.35 -12.53
N ALA A 181 62.02 -18.49 -12.69
CA ALA A 181 61.84 -17.02 -12.65
C ALA A 181 60.93 -16.52 -13.77
N ALA A 182 61.04 -17.07 -14.98
CA ALA A 182 60.08 -16.74 -16.07
C ALA A 182 58.65 -17.19 -15.78
N ASN A 183 58.50 -18.35 -15.16
CA ASN A 183 57.16 -18.81 -14.75
C ASN A 183 56.52 -17.92 -13.65
N ILE A 184 57.35 -17.46 -12.69
CA ILE A 184 56.87 -16.52 -11.64
C ILE A 184 56.45 -15.21 -12.30
N ASN A 185 57.20 -14.64 -13.23
CA ASN A 185 56.82 -13.42 -13.93
C ASN A 185 55.50 -13.57 -14.71
N ARG A 186 55.24 -14.72 -15.30
CA ARG A 186 53.94 -14.97 -15.95
C ARG A 186 52.81 -15.04 -14.95
N ALA A 187 53.00 -15.79 -13.84
CA ALA A 187 51.98 -15.90 -12.81
C ALA A 187 51.65 -14.56 -12.15
N THR A 188 52.69 -13.72 -11.91
CA THR A 188 52.44 -12.35 -11.36
C THR A 188 51.66 -11.47 -12.31
N THR A 189 51.90 -11.55 -13.62
CA THR A 189 51.11 -10.83 -14.63
C THR A 189 49.62 -11.30 -14.64
N GLU A 190 49.39 -12.60 -14.49
CA GLU A 190 48.04 -13.15 -14.39
C GLU A 190 47.31 -12.62 -13.13
N ILE A 191 47.98 -12.53 -11.98
CA ILE A 191 47.42 -11.99 -10.73
C ILE A 191 47.15 -10.50 -10.89
N GLU A 192 48.08 -9.71 -11.49
CA GLU A 192 47.83 -8.28 -11.78
C GLU A 192 46.54 -8.07 -12.55
N ASN A 193 46.28 -8.86 -13.60
CA ASN A 193 45.08 -8.77 -14.42
C ASN A 193 43.79 -9.19 -13.68
N MET A 194 43.88 -9.98 -12.59
CA MET A 194 42.72 -10.38 -11.78
C MET A 194 42.36 -9.37 -10.68
N VAL A 195 43.34 -8.54 -10.29
CA VAL A 195 43.19 -7.58 -9.18
C VAL A 195 42.78 -6.18 -9.67
N GLN A 196 42.96 -5.87 -10.95
CA GLN A 196 42.49 -4.66 -11.62
C GLN A 196 40.98 -4.78 -11.95
#